data_9eb86a3e646ffb337a83fa32b6a72d98
#
_entry.id   9eb86a3e646ffb337a83fa32b6a72d98
#
_cell.length_a   1.000
_cell.length_b   1.000
_cell.length_c   1.000
_cell.angle_alpha   90.00
_cell.angle_beta   90.00
_cell.angle_gamma   90.00
#
_symmetry.space_group_name_H-M   'P 1'
#
loop_
_entity.id
_entity.type
_entity.pdbx_description
1 polymer ?
#
loop_
_entity_poly.entity_id
_entity_poly.type
_entity_poly.pdbx_seq_one_letter_code
_entity_poly.pdbx_strand_id
1 'polypeptide(L)'
;MSFYCRELPYQPDAARYFAAIADLPCSAWLDSGGMARFDILTAAPHHMLLPDASCGDPFAALRSELGATVAPVAGVPFAGGALGYWSYDLARSMMSLPSIAEAGERLPVMAVGLYDWALVLDHQEHTARLVSHLRYPETAALLPHILQRLQALSTLPSDTFSVQGKVRCNFTRESYSEAFAKIQGYLQAGDCYQVNLAQRFSADATGDALSAYLKLRKLSPAPYSAYLNFPQAQILCASPERFISVSNGLVETRPIKGTRPRDSDPVRDRQLAEELSGHPKDRAENLMIVDLLRNDLGKSCKPGSVRVPELFKVESYANVHHLVSTVQGELAEGCDALDVLRGCFPGGSITGAPKQRAMQIIEQLEPNRRGVYCGAIGYVGFDGNMDSNIVIRTLVYAQDEIRCWAGGGIVADSQCDAEYQETLDKASAMLALLRLYSGES
;
A
#
# COMPACT_ATOMS: atom_id res chain seq x y z
N MET A 1 26.15 -19.46 -1.47
CA MET A 1 25.30 -19.28 -2.68
C MET A 1 25.90 -18.12 -3.49
N SER A 2 25.97 -18.25 -4.82
CA SER A 2 26.50 -17.18 -5.68
C SER A 2 25.40 -16.14 -5.90
N PHE A 3 25.66 -14.88 -5.59
CA PHE A 3 24.78 -13.76 -5.90
C PHE A 3 24.95 -13.36 -7.37
N TYR A 4 23.85 -13.27 -8.11
CA TYR A 4 23.85 -12.78 -9.48
C TYR A 4 23.58 -11.27 -9.49
N CYS A 5 24.40 -10.53 -10.22
CA CYS A 5 24.22 -9.10 -10.44
C CYS A 5 24.67 -8.72 -11.84
N ARG A 6 23.83 -8.00 -12.59
CA ARG A 6 24.14 -7.41 -13.90
C ARG A 6 23.65 -5.99 -13.96
N GLU A 7 24.52 -5.07 -14.32
CA GLU A 7 24.16 -3.68 -14.54
C GLU A 7 23.46 -3.51 -15.89
N LEU A 8 22.50 -2.61 -15.90
CA LEU A 8 21.72 -2.15 -17.06
C LEU A 8 21.80 -0.62 -17.12
N PRO A 9 21.58 0.02 -18.28
CA PRO A 9 21.52 1.45 -18.38
C PRO A 9 20.46 2.03 -17.44
N TYR A 10 20.83 2.98 -16.59
CA TYR A 10 19.87 3.66 -15.72
C TYR A 10 18.84 4.43 -16.54
N GLN A 11 17.55 4.30 -16.16
CA GLN A 11 16.44 5.07 -16.68
C GLN A 11 15.77 5.79 -15.51
N PRO A 12 15.52 7.10 -15.59
CA PRO A 12 14.81 7.83 -14.51
C PRO A 12 13.34 7.43 -14.38
N ASP A 13 12.76 6.81 -15.41
CA ASP A 13 11.42 6.21 -15.40
C ASP A 13 11.49 4.74 -15.74
N ALA A 14 11.07 3.88 -14.83
CA ALA A 14 11.11 2.43 -14.98
C ALA A 14 10.04 1.86 -15.94
N ALA A 15 9.11 2.67 -16.43
CA ALA A 15 7.96 2.23 -17.22
C ALA A 15 8.35 1.37 -18.45
N ARG A 16 9.42 1.73 -19.16
CA ARG A 16 9.90 0.96 -20.33
C ARG A 16 10.53 -0.37 -19.93
N TYR A 17 11.19 -0.42 -18.77
CA TYR A 17 11.69 -1.68 -18.20
C TYR A 17 10.52 -2.57 -17.80
N PHE A 18 9.50 -2.00 -17.14
CA PHE A 18 8.33 -2.77 -16.75
C PHE A 18 7.58 -3.28 -17.98
N ALA A 19 7.38 -2.45 -19.01
CA ALA A 19 6.73 -2.87 -20.27
C ALA A 19 7.45 -4.08 -20.94
N ALA A 20 8.76 -4.21 -20.74
CA ALA A 20 9.51 -5.35 -21.29
C ALA A 20 9.21 -6.69 -20.57
N ILE A 21 8.61 -6.66 -19.40
CA ILE A 21 8.28 -7.85 -18.59
C ILE A 21 6.81 -7.93 -18.19
N ALA A 22 5.98 -6.98 -18.60
CA ALA A 22 4.59 -6.85 -18.15
C ALA A 22 3.71 -8.05 -18.57
N ASP A 23 4.03 -8.70 -19.68
CA ASP A 23 3.36 -9.90 -20.20
C ASP A 23 3.80 -11.20 -19.50
N LEU A 24 4.86 -11.16 -18.70
CA LEU A 24 5.27 -12.33 -17.91
C LEU A 24 4.28 -12.58 -16.75
N PRO A 25 4.11 -13.84 -16.35
CA PRO A 25 3.18 -14.18 -15.27
C PRO A 25 3.45 -13.39 -13.99
N CYS A 26 2.39 -12.88 -13.37
CA CYS A 26 2.43 -12.20 -12.08
C CYS A 26 3.50 -11.09 -12.03
N SER A 27 3.62 -10.30 -13.11
CA SER A 27 4.53 -9.16 -13.11
C SER A 27 4.13 -8.12 -12.06
N ALA A 28 5.14 -7.56 -11.39
CA ALA A 28 4.95 -6.64 -10.29
C ALA A 28 5.98 -5.51 -10.35
N TRP A 29 5.53 -4.31 -10.05
CA TRP A 29 6.32 -3.10 -9.96
C TRP A 29 5.99 -2.37 -8.67
N LEU A 30 6.97 -2.27 -7.76
CA LEU A 30 6.94 -1.34 -6.65
C LEU A 30 7.62 -0.06 -7.14
N ASP A 31 6.83 1.01 -7.26
CA ASP A 31 7.14 2.23 -7.99
C ASP A 31 7.35 3.38 -6.99
N SER A 32 8.50 4.00 -7.04
CA SER A 32 8.84 5.17 -6.23
C SER A 32 8.06 6.43 -6.59
N GLY A 33 7.36 6.42 -7.74
CA GLY A 33 6.73 7.63 -8.30
C GLY A 33 7.71 8.77 -8.57
N GLY A 34 9.01 8.49 -8.64
CA GLY A 34 10.09 9.47 -8.72
C GLY A 34 10.32 10.25 -7.41
N MET A 35 9.77 9.79 -6.28
CA MET A 35 9.79 10.46 -4.97
C MET A 35 10.54 9.65 -3.90
N ALA A 36 10.74 8.34 -4.10
CA ALA A 36 11.51 7.47 -3.23
C ALA A 36 12.78 6.98 -3.93
N ARG A 37 13.65 6.29 -3.19
CA ARG A 37 14.96 5.87 -3.68
C ARG A 37 14.92 4.75 -4.71
N PHE A 38 14.02 3.76 -4.54
CA PHE A 38 14.07 2.53 -5.30
C PHE A 38 12.80 2.27 -6.09
N ASP A 39 12.96 1.84 -7.37
CA ASP A 39 11.96 1.07 -8.08
C ASP A 39 12.39 -0.40 -8.08
N ILE A 40 11.43 -1.32 -7.88
CA ILE A 40 11.65 -2.76 -7.87
C ILE A 40 10.67 -3.41 -8.85
N LEU A 41 11.21 -4.09 -9.86
CA LEU A 41 10.43 -4.76 -10.89
C LEU A 41 10.75 -6.25 -10.87
N THR A 42 9.74 -7.10 -10.96
CA THR A 42 9.89 -8.56 -11.04
C THR A 42 8.72 -9.20 -11.76
N ALA A 43 8.87 -10.47 -12.12
CA ALA A 43 7.83 -11.29 -12.74
C ALA A 43 8.17 -12.78 -12.65
N ALA A 44 7.25 -13.64 -13.05
CA ALA A 44 7.41 -15.08 -13.10
C ALA A 44 7.90 -15.66 -11.76
N PRO A 45 7.10 -15.58 -10.70
CA PRO A 45 7.44 -16.15 -9.41
C PRO A 45 7.57 -17.67 -9.50
N HIS A 46 8.44 -18.24 -8.70
CA HIS A 46 8.55 -19.70 -8.57
C HIS A 46 7.23 -20.32 -8.10
N HIS A 47 6.55 -19.65 -7.16
CA HIS A 47 5.27 -20.09 -6.60
C HIS A 47 4.40 -18.88 -6.21
N MET A 48 3.06 -19.04 -6.30
CA MET A 48 2.09 -18.07 -5.79
C MET A 48 1.35 -18.64 -4.59
N LEU A 49 1.41 -17.96 -3.45
CA LEU A 49 0.58 -18.26 -2.29
C LEU A 49 -0.73 -17.47 -2.38
N LEU A 50 -1.82 -18.22 -2.45
CA LEU A 50 -3.18 -17.70 -2.57
C LEU A 50 -4.06 -18.36 -1.51
N PRO A 51 -3.83 -18.14 -0.20
CA PRO A 51 -4.62 -18.76 0.83
C PRO A 51 -6.07 -18.30 0.75
N ASP A 52 -6.97 -19.23 0.88
CA ASP A 52 -8.37 -18.96 1.12
C ASP A 52 -8.67 -18.87 2.63
N ALA A 53 -9.93 -18.56 2.97
CA ALA A 53 -10.35 -18.42 4.37
C ALA A 53 -10.30 -19.74 5.17
N SER A 54 -10.08 -20.88 4.52
CA SER A 54 -9.98 -22.21 5.14
C SER A 54 -8.53 -22.66 5.37
N CYS A 55 -7.56 -22.04 4.70
CA CYS A 55 -6.14 -22.26 4.93
C CYS A 55 -5.76 -21.82 6.34
N GLY A 56 -5.01 -22.65 7.07
CA GLY A 56 -4.51 -22.33 8.41
C GLY A 56 -3.87 -20.95 8.54
N ASP A 57 -2.79 -20.79 9.25
CA ASP A 57 -2.11 -19.51 9.41
C ASP A 57 -1.34 -19.10 8.12
N PRO A 58 -1.80 -18.07 7.36
CA PRO A 58 -1.15 -17.65 6.11
C PRO A 58 0.29 -17.15 6.31
N PHE A 59 0.57 -16.56 7.49
CA PHE A 59 1.93 -16.09 7.81
C PHE A 59 2.88 -17.26 8.07
N ALA A 60 2.40 -18.32 8.71
CA ALA A 60 3.20 -19.54 8.90
C ALA A 60 3.50 -20.22 7.57
N ALA A 61 2.54 -20.31 6.66
CA ALA A 61 2.75 -20.82 5.31
C ALA A 61 3.80 -19.99 4.56
N LEU A 62 3.69 -18.67 4.58
CA LEU A 62 4.64 -17.77 3.93
C LEU A 62 6.05 -17.88 4.53
N ARG A 63 6.16 -18.00 5.86
CA ARG A 63 7.45 -18.23 6.54
C ARG A 63 8.11 -19.53 6.09
N SER A 64 7.34 -20.59 5.95
CA SER A 64 7.84 -21.88 5.47
C SER A 64 8.41 -21.78 4.05
N GLU A 65 7.74 -21.06 3.17
CA GLU A 65 8.18 -20.85 1.78
C GLU A 65 9.41 -19.93 1.68
N LEU A 66 9.49 -18.88 2.49
CA LEU A 66 10.68 -18.04 2.58
C LEU A 66 11.92 -18.81 3.06
N GLY A 67 11.74 -19.81 3.95
CA GLY A 67 12.81 -20.69 4.44
C GLY A 67 13.94 -19.94 5.14
N ALA A 68 15.16 -20.47 5.07
CA ALA A 68 16.31 -19.90 5.75
C ALA A 68 16.72 -18.53 5.17
N THR A 69 16.99 -17.58 6.06
CA THR A 69 17.43 -16.22 5.72
C THR A 69 18.82 -16.24 5.09
N VAL A 70 19.04 -15.42 4.08
CA VAL A 70 20.33 -15.18 3.43
C VAL A 70 20.91 -13.84 3.90
N ALA A 71 22.21 -13.63 3.65
CA ALA A 71 22.84 -12.35 3.97
C ALA A 71 22.30 -11.23 3.07
N PRO A 72 22.03 -10.04 3.62
CA PRO A 72 21.62 -8.88 2.83
C PRO A 72 22.73 -8.40 1.90
N VAL A 73 22.36 -7.84 0.77
CA VAL A 73 23.27 -7.27 -0.21
C VAL A 73 23.25 -5.75 -0.10
N ALA A 74 24.41 -5.15 0.13
CA ALA A 74 24.53 -3.70 0.30
C ALA A 74 23.94 -2.94 -0.91
N GLY A 75 23.08 -1.97 -0.64
CA GLY A 75 22.44 -1.13 -1.66
C GLY A 75 21.42 -1.87 -2.55
N VAL A 76 20.94 -3.05 -2.14
CA VAL A 76 19.90 -3.80 -2.84
C VAL A 76 18.77 -4.07 -1.84
N PRO A 77 17.61 -3.42 -1.98
CA PRO A 77 16.50 -3.57 -1.05
C PRO A 77 15.79 -4.92 -1.19
N PHE A 78 15.82 -5.51 -2.40
CA PHE A 78 15.15 -6.77 -2.72
C PHE A 78 15.90 -7.48 -3.85
N ALA A 79 16.35 -8.70 -3.59
CA ALA A 79 17.01 -9.55 -4.58
C ALA A 79 16.28 -10.91 -4.74
N GLY A 80 15.05 -10.97 -4.28
CA GLY A 80 14.18 -12.14 -4.23
C GLY A 80 13.56 -12.30 -2.85
N GLY A 81 12.44 -13.01 -2.81
CA GLY A 81 11.61 -13.19 -1.63
C GLY A 81 10.13 -13.19 -1.99
N ALA A 82 9.31 -12.91 -1.00
CA ALA A 82 7.87 -12.78 -1.13
C ALA A 82 7.51 -11.35 -1.54
N LEU A 83 6.69 -11.16 -2.59
CA LEU A 83 6.17 -9.86 -3.01
C LEU A 83 4.70 -10.01 -3.44
N GLY A 84 3.84 -9.08 -3.01
CA GLY A 84 2.43 -9.09 -3.36
C GLY A 84 1.58 -8.23 -2.44
N TYR A 85 0.33 -8.65 -2.21
CA TYR A 85 -0.58 -7.95 -1.32
C TYR A 85 -1.11 -8.82 -0.18
N TRP A 86 -1.37 -8.19 0.94
CA TRP A 86 -2.12 -8.68 2.10
C TRP A 86 -3.40 -7.84 2.20
N SER A 87 -4.56 -8.43 1.90
CA SER A 87 -5.82 -7.69 1.91
C SER A 87 -6.24 -7.32 3.34
N TYR A 88 -7.03 -6.25 3.49
CA TYR A 88 -7.64 -5.88 4.79
C TYR A 88 -8.37 -7.06 5.43
N ASP A 89 -9.06 -7.87 4.61
CA ASP A 89 -9.83 -9.01 5.07
C ASP A 89 -8.99 -10.18 5.59
N LEU A 90 -7.66 -10.18 5.38
CA LEU A 90 -6.74 -11.11 6.03
C LEU A 90 -6.82 -11.01 7.57
N ALA A 91 -7.17 -9.85 8.10
CA ALA A 91 -7.38 -9.66 9.54
C ALA A 91 -8.43 -10.61 10.14
N ARG A 92 -9.35 -11.14 9.33
CA ARG A 92 -10.36 -12.13 9.78
C ARG A 92 -9.74 -13.46 10.22
N SER A 93 -8.53 -13.78 9.74
CA SER A 93 -7.78 -14.95 10.22
C SER A 93 -7.10 -14.71 11.58
N MET A 94 -6.99 -13.45 12.01
CA MET A 94 -6.26 -13.05 13.23
C MET A 94 -7.18 -12.49 14.32
N MET A 95 -8.38 -12.01 13.93
CA MET A 95 -9.31 -11.31 14.83
C MET A 95 -10.74 -11.84 14.61
N SER A 96 -11.49 -11.95 15.69
CA SER A 96 -12.94 -12.25 15.59
C SER A 96 -13.69 -11.03 15.09
N LEU A 97 -14.09 -11.06 13.83
CA LEU A 97 -14.91 -10.03 13.18
C LEU A 97 -16.24 -10.63 12.73
N PRO A 98 -17.36 -9.89 12.83
CA PRO A 98 -18.61 -10.31 12.26
C PRO A 98 -18.49 -10.43 10.72
N SER A 99 -19.45 -11.13 10.10
CA SER A 99 -19.50 -11.28 8.63
C SER A 99 -20.84 -10.72 8.14
N ILE A 100 -20.90 -9.41 7.98
CA ILE A 100 -22.12 -8.64 7.66
C ILE A 100 -21.98 -8.02 6.27
N ALA A 101 -20.85 -7.33 6.01
CA ALA A 101 -20.57 -6.67 4.75
C ALA A 101 -20.43 -7.68 3.59
N GLU A 102 -20.92 -7.29 2.42
CA GLU A 102 -20.88 -8.12 1.21
C GLU A 102 -19.44 -8.32 0.72
N ALA A 103 -19.06 -9.57 0.44
CA ALA A 103 -17.76 -9.92 -0.15
C ALA A 103 -17.84 -9.79 -1.69
N GLY A 104 -17.72 -8.56 -2.21
CA GLY A 104 -17.95 -8.26 -3.63
C GLY A 104 -16.82 -8.65 -4.59
N GLU A 105 -15.56 -8.70 -4.13
CA GLU A 105 -14.42 -8.85 -5.07
C GLU A 105 -14.01 -10.30 -5.33
N ARG A 106 -14.33 -11.22 -4.45
CA ARG A 106 -13.93 -12.65 -4.51
C ARG A 106 -12.44 -12.85 -4.76
N LEU A 107 -11.61 -11.94 -4.21
CA LEU A 107 -10.16 -12.03 -4.31
C LEU A 107 -9.58 -12.84 -3.15
N PRO A 108 -8.43 -13.48 -3.32
CA PRO A 108 -7.69 -14.08 -2.22
C PRO A 108 -7.41 -13.06 -1.12
N VAL A 109 -7.49 -13.48 0.15
CA VAL A 109 -7.14 -12.62 1.30
C VAL A 109 -5.66 -12.25 1.33
N MET A 110 -4.82 -13.01 0.63
CA MET A 110 -3.43 -12.75 0.37
C MET A 110 -3.08 -13.28 -1.02
N ALA A 111 -2.34 -12.50 -1.82
CA ALA A 111 -1.72 -12.99 -3.04
C ALA A 111 -0.27 -12.52 -3.06
N VAL A 112 0.63 -13.46 -2.83
CA VAL A 112 2.06 -13.21 -2.67
C VAL A 112 2.84 -14.23 -3.51
N GLY A 113 3.70 -13.72 -4.40
CA GLY A 113 4.59 -14.55 -5.20
C GLY A 113 5.97 -14.70 -4.55
N LEU A 114 6.57 -15.88 -4.68
CA LEU A 114 7.96 -16.14 -4.34
C LEU A 114 8.83 -15.85 -5.57
N TYR A 115 9.44 -14.67 -5.61
CA TYR A 115 10.30 -14.23 -6.71
C TYR A 115 11.77 -14.47 -6.34
N ASP A 116 12.58 -14.89 -7.32
CA ASP A 116 14.00 -15.10 -7.10
C ASP A 116 14.88 -14.19 -7.96
N TRP A 117 14.29 -13.14 -8.50
CA TRP A 117 15.02 -12.10 -9.20
C TRP A 117 14.29 -10.77 -9.10
N ALA A 118 15.02 -9.69 -9.27
CA ALA A 118 14.45 -8.35 -9.42
C ALA A 118 15.34 -7.47 -10.31
N LEU A 119 14.73 -6.54 -11.03
CA LEU A 119 15.39 -5.34 -11.52
C LEU A 119 15.19 -4.24 -10.49
N VAL A 120 16.28 -3.73 -9.92
CA VAL A 120 16.29 -2.65 -8.94
C VAL A 120 16.89 -1.41 -9.59
N LEU A 121 16.11 -0.33 -9.62
CA LEU A 121 16.61 1.00 -9.98
C LEU A 121 16.85 1.78 -8.69
N ASP A 122 18.06 2.31 -8.52
CA ASP A 122 18.43 3.20 -7.42
C ASP A 122 18.53 4.62 -7.98
N HIS A 123 17.53 5.45 -7.66
CA HIS A 123 17.44 6.82 -8.15
C HIS A 123 18.42 7.76 -7.47
N GLN A 124 18.98 7.40 -6.32
CA GLN A 124 20.00 8.16 -5.63
C GLN A 124 21.39 7.92 -6.24
N GLU A 125 21.71 6.65 -6.52
CA GLU A 125 23.00 6.25 -7.09
C GLU A 125 22.97 6.24 -8.64
N HIS A 126 21.80 6.47 -9.27
CA HIS A 126 21.58 6.40 -10.71
C HIS A 126 22.05 5.07 -11.33
N THR A 127 21.69 3.95 -10.69
CA THR A 127 22.02 2.60 -11.16
C THR A 127 20.77 1.78 -11.43
N ALA A 128 20.87 0.82 -12.36
CA ALA A 128 19.87 -0.21 -12.62
C ALA A 128 20.56 -1.57 -12.59
N ARG A 129 20.11 -2.47 -11.73
CA ARG A 129 20.75 -3.77 -11.51
C ARG A 129 19.73 -4.90 -11.53
N LEU A 130 19.95 -5.88 -12.43
CA LEU A 130 19.25 -7.16 -12.41
C LEU A 130 19.95 -8.06 -11.40
N VAL A 131 19.24 -8.46 -10.35
CA VAL A 131 19.80 -9.17 -9.18
C VAL A 131 19.01 -10.45 -8.88
N SER A 132 19.70 -11.44 -8.28
CA SER A 132 19.09 -12.69 -7.81
C SER A 132 19.99 -13.38 -6.79
N HIS A 133 19.36 -14.03 -5.80
CA HIS A 133 20.05 -14.96 -4.91
C HIS A 133 20.26 -16.35 -5.53
N LEU A 134 19.71 -16.62 -6.72
CA LEU A 134 19.73 -17.92 -7.39
C LEU A 134 19.29 -19.06 -6.44
N ARG A 135 18.21 -18.80 -5.71
CA ARG A 135 17.68 -19.74 -4.73
C ARG A 135 17.07 -20.98 -5.40
N TYR A 136 16.44 -20.76 -6.55
CA TYR A 136 15.80 -21.79 -7.34
C TYR A 136 16.63 -22.05 -8.62
N PRO A 137 16.93 -23.32 -8.96
CA PRO A 137 17.73 -23.65 -10.13
C PRO A 137 17.16 -23.09 -11.45
N GLU A 138 15.84 -22.99 -11.56
CA GLU A 138 15.13 -22.51 -12.74
C GLU A 138 15.43 -21.04 -13.03
N THR A 139 15.72 -20.25 -12.00
CA THR A 139 16.04 -18.83 -12.13
C THR A 139 17.30 -18.63 -12.98
N ALA A 140 18.31 -19.47 -12.82
CA ALA A 140 19.55 -19.37 -13.60
C ALA A 140 19.31 -19.54 -15.11
N ALA A 141 18.33 -20.36 -15.51
CA ALA A 141 17.92 -20.53 -16.90
C ALA A 141 17.04 -19.38 -17.39
N LEU A 142 16.25 -18.76 -16.52
CA LEU A 142 15.36 -17.65 -16.84
C LEU A 142 16.11 -16.32 -17.05
N LEU A 143 17.11 -16.03 -16.23
CA LEU A 143 17.81 -14.72 -16.20
C LEU A 143 18.38 -14.27 -17.56
N PRO A 144 18.98 -15.11 -18.41
CA PRO A 144 19.43 -14.68 -19.75
C PRO A 144 18.30 -14.13 -20.60
N HIS A 145 17.12 -14.75 -20.56
CA HIS A 145 15.94 -14.31 -21.29
C HIS A 145 15.41 -12.96 -20.73
N ILE A 146 15.33 -12.84 -19.42
CA ILE A 146 14.95 -11.57 -18.76
C ILE A 146 15.94 -10.46 -19.14
N LEU A 147 17.24 -10.72 -19.07
CA LEU A 147 18.26 -9.75 -19.44
C LEU A 147 18.11 -9.27 -20.89
N GLN A 148 17.88 -10.19 -21.82
CA GLN A 148 17.65 -9.87 -23.23
C GLN A 148 16.42 -8.94 -23.43
N ARG A 149 15.31 -9.23 -22.75
CA ARG A 149 14.09 -8.40 -22.80
C ARG A 149 14.34 -7.00 -22.25
N LEU A 150 14.98 -6.91 -21.10
CA LEU A 150 15.31 -5.62 -20.45
C LEU A 150 16.29 -4.78 -21.28
N GLN A 151 17.23 -5.41 -21.97
CA GLN A 151 18.17 -4.70 -22.87
C GLN A 151 17.48 -4.21 -24.15
N ALA A 152 16.49 -4.94 -24.65
CA ALA A 152 15.74 -4.57 -25.86
C ALA A 152 14.81 -3.38 -25.63
N LEU A 153 14.36 -3.13 -24.38
CA LEU A 153 13.40 -2.11 -23.97
C LEU A 153 12.15 -2.09 -24.86
N SER A 154 11.03 -2.46 -24.33
CA SER A 154 9.76 -2.42 -25.06
C SER A 154 9.21 -1.00 -25.21
N THR A 155 8.39 -0.79 -26.23
CA THR A 155 7.49 0.36 -26.30
C THR A 155 6.44 0.26 -25.22
N LEU A 156 5.98 1.41 -24.71
CA LEU A 156 4.85 1.41 -23.79
C LEU A 156 3.60 0.83 -24.49
N PRO A 157 2.72 0.13 -23.74
CA PRO A 157 1.51 -0.44 -24.30
C PRO A 157 0.62 0.66 -24.92
N SER A 158 -0.11 0.30 -25.96
CA SER A 158 -1.17 1.15 -26.50
C SER A 158 -2.27 1.30 -25.46
N ASP A 159 -2.82 2.50 -25.37
CA ASP A 159 -3.90 2.80 -24.43
C ASP A 159 -5.21 2.19 -24.93
N THR A 160 -5.54 1.03 -24.41
CA THR A 160 -6.76 0.27 -24.76
C THR A 160 -7.75 0.19 -23.60
N PHE A 161 -7.42 0.78 -22.44
CA PHE A 161 -8.31 0.76 -21.29
C PHE A 161 -9.54 1.63 -21.55
N SER A 162 -10.70 1.16 -21.12
CA SER A 162 -11.98 1.86 -21.29
C SER A 162 -12.89 1.59 -20.11
N VAL A 163 -13.57 2.62 -19.64
CA VAL A 163 -14.60 2.56 -18.60
C VAL A 163 -15.97 2.68 -19.27
N GLN A 164 -16.91 1.83 -18.89
CA GLN A 164 -18.25 1.76 -19.46
C GLN A 164 -19.28 2.24 -18.45
N GLY A 165 -20.21 3.07 -18.91
CA GLY A 165 -21.28 3.61 -18.07
C GLY A 165 -20.79 4.59 -16.99
N LYS A 166 -21.65 4.87 -16.03
CA LYS A 166 -21.38 5.83 -14.95
C LYS A 166 -20.69 5.15 -13.77
N VAL A 167 -19.82 5.89 -13.10
CA VAL A 167 -19.25 5.47 -11.81
C VAL A 167 -20.37 5.38 -10.77
N ARG A 168 -20.49 4.23 -10.13
CA ARG A 168 -21.43 3.94 -9.05
C ARG A 168 -20.75 4.13 -7.71
N CYS A 169 -21.48 4.63 -6.70
CA CYS A 169 -21.04 4.68 -5.32
C CYS A 169 -21.89 3.74 -4.47
N ASN A 170 -21.30 3.07 -3.50
CA ASN A 170 -22.01 2.15 -2.58
C ASN A 170 -22.71 2.88 -1.42
N PHE A 171 -22.47 4.18 -1.24
CA PHE A 171 -23.22 5.06 -0.34
C PHE A 171 -23.97 6.13 -1.11
N THR A 172 -25.18 6.45 -0.68
CA THR A 172 -25.82 7.75 -0.97
C THR A 172 -25.38 8.76 0.10
N ARG A 173 -25.67 10.04 -0.14
CA ARG A 173 -25.39 11.06 0.89
C ARG A 173 -26.15 10.80 2.19
N GLU A 174 -27.39 10.31 2.09
CA GLU A 174 -28.26 9.99 3.22
C GLU A 174 -27.72 8.78 4.00
N SER A 175 -27.39 7.67 3.32
CA SER A 175 -26.89 6.47 3.98
C SER A 175 -25.49 6.68 4.61
N TYR A 176 -24.65 7.53 4.02
CA TYR A 176 -23.39 7.97 4.64
C TYR A 176 -23.66 8.74 5.93
N SER A 177 -24.64 9.68 5.92
CA SER A 177 -25.00 10.46 7.10
C SER A 177 -25.56 9.56 8.24
N GLU A 178 -26.31 8.53 7.89
CA GLU A 178 -26.79 7.54 8.88
C GLU A 178 -25.64 6.74 9.50
N ALA A 179 -24.67 6.29 8.67
CA ALA A 179 -23.50 5.60 9.15
C ALA A 179 -22.63 6.51 10.04
N PHE A 180 -22.44 7.77 9.64
CA PHE A 180 -21.75 8.78 10.43
C PHE A 180 -22.42 9.00 11.80
N ALA A 181 -23.74 9.15 11.84
CA ALA A 181 -24.49 9.35 13.08
C ALA A 181 -24.34 8.15 14.03
N LYS A 182 -24.32 6.93 13.50
CA LYS A 182 -24.05 5.71 14.30
C LYS A 182 -22.65 5.72 14.88
N ILE A 183 -21.62 6.13 14.10
CA ILE A 183 -20.25 6.26 14.59
C ILE A 183 -20.19 7.30 15.72
N GLN A 184 -20.85 8.45 15.58
CA GLN A 184 -20.91 9.47 16.64
C GLN A 184 -21.54 8.90 17.91
N GLY A 185 -22.57 8.05 17.80
CA GLY A 185 -23.15 7.33 18.93
C GLY A 185 -22.14 6.41 19.63
N TYR A 186 -21.32 5.64 18.88
CA TYR A 186 -20.27 4.80 19.44
C TYR A 186 -19.15 5.61 20.12
N LEU A 187 -18.76 6.74 19.53
CA LEU A 187 -17.78 7.66 20.14
C LEU A 187 -18.27 8.24 21.45
N GLN A 188 -19.53 8.69 21.49
CA GLN A 188 -20.16 9.23 22.71
C GLN A 188 -20.35 8.18 23.81
N ALA A 189 -20.63 6.91 23.43
CA ALA A 189 -20.72 5.80 24.34
C ALA A 189 -19.35 5.34 24.90
N GLY A 190 -18.24 5.84 24.35
CA GLY A 190 -16.89 5.43 24.73
C GLY A 190 -16.45 4.09 24.14
N ASP A 191 -17.16 3.56 23.16
CA ASP A 191 -16.80 2.30 22.47
C ASP A 191 -15.51 2.41 21.66
N CYS A 192 -15.22 3.59 21.13
CA CYS A 192 -14.03 3.89 20.34
C CYS A 192 -13.66 5.37 20.42
N TYR A 193 -12.46 5.71 20.01
CA TYR A 193 -11.94 7.09 19.90
C TYR A 193 -11.94 7.60 18.47
N GLN A 194 -11.82 6.67 17.51
CA GLN A 194 -11.83 6.93 16.06
C GLN A 194 -12.34 5.71 15.33
N VAL A 195 -13.12 5.94 14.26
CA VAL A 195 -13.47 4.93 13.26
C VAL A 195 -13.26 5.51 11.87
N ASN A 196 -12.51 4.81 11.01
CA ASN A 196 -12.41 5.18 9.60
C ASN A 196 -13.64 4.67 8.85
N LEU A 197 -14.38 5.59 8.19
CA LEU A 197 -15.52 5.25 7.33
C LEU A 197 -15.16 5.48 5.88
N ALA A 198 -15.33 4.47 5.01
CA ALA A 198 -14.95 4.54 3.61
C ALA A 198 -16.15 4.29 2.68
N GLN A 199 -16.12 4.98 1.52
CA GLN A 199 -17.01 4.74 0.39
C GLN A 199 -16.28 3.96 -0.69
N ARG A 200 -17.01 3.10 -1.44
CA ARG A 200 -16.52 2.39 -2.62
C ARG A 200 -17.13 2.99 -3.88
N PHE A 201 -16.29 3.28 -4.85
CA PHE A 201 -16.68 3.67 -6.20
C PHE A 201 -16.34 2.53 -7.17
N SER A 202 -17.21 2.26 -8.14
CA SER A 202 -17.00 1.20 -9.12
C SER A 202 -17.58 1.56 -10.49
N ALA A 203 -16.98 0.99 -11.53
CA ALA A 203 -17.47 1.08 -12.91
C ALA A 203 -17.06 -0.17 -13.68
N ASP A 204 -17.85 -0.53 -14.70
CA ASP A 204 -17.49 -1.58 -15.61
C ASP A 204 -16.31 -1.11 -16.50
N ALA A 205 -15.35 -1.98 -16.76
CA ALA A 205 -14.14 -1.60 -17.47
C ALA A 205 -13.60 -2.76 -18.31
N THR A 206 -12.86 -2.43 -19.37
CA THR A 206 -12.20 -3.41 -20.25
C THR A 206 -10.84 -2.89 -20.69
N GLY A 207 -9.97 -3.77 -21.14
CA GLY A 207 -8.68 -3.41 -21.75
C GLY A 207 -7.49 -3.55 -20.82
N ASP A 208 -6.35 -2.93 -21.17
CA ASP A 208 -5.08 -3.06 -20.47
C ASP A 208 -4.96 -2.05 -19.31
N ALA A 209 -5.02 -2.55 -18.09
CA ALA A 209 -4.92 -1.73 -16.89
C ALA A 209 -3.52 -1.11 -16.67
N LEU A 210 -2.46 -1.61 -17.32
CA LEU A 210 -1.14 -0.98 -17.27
C LEU A 210 -1.18 0.44 -17.84
N SER A 211 -1.91 0.64 -18.95
CA SER A 211 -2.08 1.97 -19.53
C SER A 211 -2.79 2.93 -18.59
N ALA A 212 -3.80 2.45 -17.85
CA ALA A 212 -4.49 3.20 -16.81
C ALA A 212 -3.55 3.52 -15.63
N TYR A 213 -2.72 2.56 -15.20
CA TYR A 213 -1.72 2.79 -14.16
C TYR A 213 -0.71 3.87 -14.55
N LEU A 214 -0.19 3.84 -15.78
CA LEU A 214 0.73 4.85 -16.28
C LEU A 214 0.14 6.27 -16.29
N LYS A 215 -1.19 6.41 -16.42
CA LYS A 215 -1.88 7.70 -16.23
C LYS A 215 -2.08 8.03 -14.75
N LEU A 216 -2.49 7.03 -13.93
CA LEU A 216 -2.68 7.25 -12.49
C LEU A 216 -1.43 7.80 -11.82
N ARG A 217 -0.26 7.21 -12.09
CA ARG A 217 1.01 7.66 -11.50
C ARG A 217 1.40 9.10 -11.88
N LYS A 218 0.87 9.62 -13.00
CA LYS A 218 1.03 11.03 -13.38
C LYS A 218 0.02 11.95 -12.69
N LEU A 219 -1.22 11.47 -12.48
CA LEU A 219 -2.27 12.21 -11.78
C LEU A 219 -2.02 12.29 -10.27
N SER A 220 -1.47 11.24 -9.70
CA SER A 220 -1.23 11.09 -8.27
C SER A 220 0.14 10.45 -8.01
N PRO A 221 1.26 11.13 -8.29
CA PRO A 221 2.58 10.60 -7.99
C PRO A 221 2.73 10.40 -6.49
N ALA A 222 3.27 9.22 -6.09
CA ALA A 222 3.36 8.86 -4.69
C ALA A 222 4.54 7.90 -4.43
N PRO A 223 5.22 8.01 -3.26
CA PRO A 223 6.49 7.32 -3.00
C PRO A 223 6.36 5.80 -2.76
N TYR A 224 5.17 5.30 -2.53
CA TYR A 224 4.90 3.87 -2.28
C TYR A 224 3.85 3.35 -3.25
N SER A 225 3.95 3.75 -4.51
CA SER A 225 3.08 3.28 -5.58
C SER A 225 3.41 1.82 -5.94
N ALA A 226 2.45 1.13 -6.56
CA ALA A 226 2.66 -0.22 -7.05
C ALA A 226 1.70 -0.57 -8.20
N TYR A 227 2.18 -1.39 -9.12
CA TYR A 227 1.34 -2.09 -10.07
C TYR A 227 1.56 -3.60 -9.94
N LEU A 228 0.48 -4.33 -9.66
CA LEU A 228 0.50 -5.80 -9.60
C LEU A 228 -0.39 -6.35 -10.72
N ASN A 229 0.19 -7.14 -11.61
CA ASN A 229 -0.51 -7.80 -12.71
C ASN A 229 -0.71 -9.28 -12.39
N PHE A 230 -1.69 -9.56 -11.54
CA PHE A 230 -1.99 -10.92 -11.11
C PHE A 230 -3.23 -11.47 -11.84
N PRO A 231 -3.32 -12.80 -12.06
CA PRO A 231 -4.47 -13.40 -12.76
C PRO A 231 -5.82 -13.12 -12.09
N GLN A 232 -5.84 -12.91 -10.77
CA GLN A 232 -7.05 -12.64 -10.00
C GLN A 232 -7.49 -11.19 -10.05
N ALA A 233 -6.53 -10.26 -10.16
CA ALA A 233 -6.77 -8.82 -10.23
C ALA A 233 -5.52 -8.07 -10.68
N GLN A 234 -5.73 -6.93 -11.32
CA GLN A 234 -4.70 -5.93 -11.54
C GLN A 234 -4.90 -4.80 -10.53
N ILE A 235 -3.83 -4.47 -9.80
CA ILE A 235 -3.88 -3.47 -8.72
C ILE A 235 -3.05 -2.27 -9.12
N LEU A 236 -3.70 -1.10 -9.17
CA LEU A 236 -3.14 0.19 -9.55
C LEU A 236 -3.08 1.06 -8.28
N CYS A 237 -1.95 1.05 -7.62
CA CYS A 237 -1.77 1.71 -6.32
C CYS A 237 -0.91 2.97 -6.46
N ALA A 238 -1.42 4.10 -5.94
CA ALA A 238 -0.71 5.38 -5.81
C ALA A 238 -0.64 5.79 -4.33
N SER A 239 -0.15 4.90 -3.47
CA SER A 239 -0.12 5.13 -2.04
C SER A 239 0.98 6.11 -1.63
N PRO A 240 0.64 7.14 -0.83
CA PRO A 240 1.63 8.05 -0.26
C PRO A 240 2.22 7.54 1.07
N GLU A 241 1.68 6.46 1.66
CA GLU A 241 1.95 6.10 3.04
C GLU A 241 2.65 4.74 3.15
N ARG A 242 3.85 4.73 3.78
CA ARG A 242 4.50 3.50 4.23
C ARG A 242 3.71 2.89 5.37
N PHE A 243 3.49 1.58 5.29
CA PHE A 243 2.95 0.86 6.43
C PHE A 243 4.06 0.54 7.43
N ILE A 244 4.94 -0.39 7.09
CA ILE A 244 6.05 -0.80 7.95
C ILE A 244 7.24 -1.20 7.08
N SER A 245 8.45 -0.84 7.54
CA SER A 245 9.69 -1.39 7.04
C SER A 245 10.47 -2.11 8.14
N VAL A 246 11.21 -3.15 7.75
CA VAL A 246 12.21 -3.82 8.57
C VAL A 246 13.51 -3.83 7.78
N SER A 247 14.54 -3.22 8.30
CA SER A 247 15.86 -3.16 7.67
C SER A 247 16.95 -3.51 8.67
N ASN A 248 17.62 -4.63 8.47
CA ASN A 248 18.67 -5.12 9.37
C ASN A 248 18.22 -5.15 10.85
N GLY A 249 16.98 -5.58 11.10
CA GLY A 249 16.40 -5.66 12.43
C GLY A 249 15.87 -4.34 13.01
N LEU A 250 16.03 -3.21 12.33
CA LEU A 250 15.35 -1.97 12.66
C LEU A 250 13.97 -1.95 12.03
N VAL A 251 12.94 -1.83 12.87
CA VAL A 251 11.54 -1.68 12.46
C VAL A 251 11.18 -0.21 12.44
N GLU A 252 10.54 0.27 11.37
CA GLU A 252 10.11 1.67 11.24
C GLU A 252 8.72 1.77 10.64
N THR A 253 7.92 2.71 11.16
CA THR A 253 6.67 3.15 10.56
C THR A 253 6.56 4.67 10.64
N ARG A 254 5.90 5.28 9.63
CA ARG A 254 5.84 6.74 9.48
C ARG A 254 4.42 7.22 9.18
N PRO A 255 3.57 7.32 10.20
CA PRO A 255 2.18 7.76 10.01
C PRO A 255 2.12 9.21 9.55
N ILE A 256 1.21 9.46 8.62
CA ILE A 256 0.90 10.78 8.07
C ILE A 256 -0.46 11.22 8.60
N LYS A 257 -0.54 12.40 9.22
CA LYS A 257 -1.81 13.07 9.55
C LYS A 257 -1.68 14.57 9.29
N GLY A 258 -2.71 15.14 8.74
CA GLY A 258 -2.69 16.53 8.31
C GLY A 258 -1.93 16.75 6.99
N THR A 259 -2.53 17.52 6.14
CA THR A 259 -1.97 17.88 4.82
C THR A 259 -2.36 19.32 4.49
N ARG A 260 -1.41 20.09 3.93
CA ARG A 260 -1.66 21.39 3.35
C ARG A 260 -1.09 21.43 1.94
N PRO A 261 -1.74 22.13 0.99
CA PRO A 261 -1.19 22.32 -0.35
C PRO A 261 0.09 23.15 -0.30
N ARG A 262 0.94 22.97 -1.31
CA ARG A 262 2.05 23.90 -1.58
C ARG A 262 1.51 25.19 -2.20
N ASP A 263 2.24 26.29 -2.02
CA ASP A 263 1.95 27.55 -2.67
C ASP A 263 3.14 28.02 -3.48
N SER A 264 2.90 28.67 -4.61
CA SER A 264 3.96 29.25 -5.46
C SER A 264 4.60 30.48 -4.81
N ASP A 265 3.90 31.20 -3.91
CA ASP A 265 4.48 32.25 -3.07
C ASP A 265 5.24 31.62 -1.87
N PRO A 266 6.57 31.80 -1.77
CA PRO A 266 7.37 31.23 -0.69
C PRO A 266 6.96 31.66 0.72
N VAL A 267 6.35 32.83 0.87
CA VAL A 267 5.87 33.35 2.16
C VAL A 267 4.60 32.59 2.57
N ARG A 268 3.66 32.45 1.66
CA ARG A 268 2.42 31.71 1.87
C ARG A 268 2.70 30.22 2.08
N ASP A 269 3.61 29.63 1.31
CA ASP A 269 4.03 28.24 1.43
C ASP A 269 4.58 27.92 2.84
N ARG A 270 5.43 28.82 3.37
CA ARG A 270 5.95 28.70 4.74
C ARG A 270 4.84 28.84 5.79
N GLN A 271 3.91 29.77 5.62
CA GLN A 271 2.75 29.93 6.52
C GLN A 271 1.89 28.67 6.58
N LEU A 272 1.65 28.01 5.43
CA LEU A 272 0.90 26.75 5.37
C LEU A 272 1.62 25.62 6.12
N ALA A 273 2.94 25.54 6.01
CA ALA A 273 3.75 24.58 6.76
C ALA A 273 3.73 24.85 8.28
N GLU A 274 3.83 26.12 8.69
CA GLU A 274 3.76 26.54 10.09
C GLU A 274 2.34 26.31 10.68
N GLU A 275 1.29 26.62 9.93
CA GLU A 275 -0.10 26.33 10.31
C GLU A 275 -0.28 24.82 10.55
N LEU A 276 0.18 23.97 9.62
CA LEU A 276 0.11 22.53 9.76
C LEU A 276 0.85 22.03 11.02
N SER A 277 2.05 22.54 11.25
CA SER A 277 2.87 22.18 12.42
C SER A 277 2.18 22.52 13.75
N GLY A 278 1.45 23.64 13.79
CA GLY A 278 0.75 24.13 14.98
C GLY A 278 -0.70 23.65 15.13
N HIS A 279 -1.28 22.98 14.14
CA HIS A 279 -2.72 22.70 14.11
C HIS A 279 -3.12 21.66 15.18
N PRO A 280 -3.96 22.02 16.18
CA PRO A 280 -4.23 21.18 17.33
C PRO A 280 -4.88 19.84 16.97
N LYS A 281 -5.85 19.83 16.05
CA LYS A 281 -6.55 18.61 15.60
C LYS A 281 -5.59 17.65 14.92
N ASP A 282 -4.79 18.12 13.94
CA ASP A 282 -3.84 17.29 13.20
C ASP A 282 -2.81 16.65 14.14
N ARG A 283 -2.34 17.42 15.14
CA ARG A 283 -1.41 16.92 16.16
C ARG A 283 -2.05 15.88 17.09
N ALA A 284 -3.28 16.10 17.53
CA ALA A 284 -4.00 15.15 18.40
C ALA A 284 -4.25 13.82 17.69
N GLU A 285 -4.70 13.87 16.44
CA GLU A 285 -4.88 12.67 15.60
C GLU A 285 -3.56 11.94 15.34
N ASN A 286 -2.50 12.68 15.02
CA ASN A 286 -1.17 12.09 14.80
C ASN A 286 -0.65 11.42 16.08
N LEU A 287 -0.78 12.06 17.26
CA LEU A 287 -0.36 11.50 18.53
C LEU A 287 -1.09 10.20 18.86
N MET A 288 -2.41 10.16 18.64
CA MET A 288 -3.21 8.95 18.87
C MET A 288 -2.73 7.79 17.98
N ILE A 289 -2.42 8.05 16.71
CA ILE A 289 -1.90 7.02 15.80
C ILE A 289 -0.48 6.60 16.19
N VAL A 290 0.37 7.53 16.60
CA VAL A 290 1.72 7.22 17.12
C VAL A 290 1.63 6.28 18.33
N ASP A 291 0.73 6.53 19.30
CA ASP A 291 0.56 5.65 20.46
C ASP A 291 0.03 4.26 20.06
N LEU A 292 -0.90 4.19 19.11
CA LEU A 292 -1.39 2.92 18.57
C LEU A 292 -0.24 2.13 17.92
N LEU A 293 0.59 2.77 17.10
CA LEU A 293 1.73 2.14 16.42
C LEU A 293 2.84 1.74 17.40
N ARG A 294 3.09 2.53 18.43
CA ARG A 294 4.01 2.14 19.53
C ARG A 294 3.55 0.85 20.21
N ASN A 295 2.25 0.74 20.48
CA ASN A 295 1.66 -0.49 21.03
C ASN A 295 1.82 -1.66 20.06
N ASP A 296 1.55 -1.45 18.75
CA ASP A 296 1.64 -2.49 17.74
C ASP A 296 3.10 -2.97 17.56
N LEU A 297 4.07 -2.06 17.46
CA LEU A 297 5.50 -2.41 17.37
C LEU A 297 5.98 -3.12 18.64
N GLY A 298 5.44 -2.74 19.81
CA GLY A 298 5.81 -3.36 21.10
C GLY A 298 5.55 -4.86 21.19
N LYS A 299 4.70 -5.42 20.29
CA LYS A 299 4.42 -6.86 20.23
C LYS A 299 5.58 -7.68 19.67
N SER A 300 6.41 -7.09 18.79
CA SER A 300 7.47 -7.78 18.05
C SER A 300 8.85 -7.12 18.21
N CYS A 301 8.92 -5.99 18.92
CA CYS A 301 10.18 -5.29 19.20
C CYS A 301 10.69 -5.58 20.62
N LYS A 302 11.99 -5.45 20.81
CA LYS A 302 12.64 -5.60 22.13
C LYS A 302 12.01 -4.65 23.15
N PRO A 303 11.73 -5.08 24.37
CA PRO A 303 11.24 -4.21 25.43
C PRO A 303 12.13 -2.97 25.59
N GLY A 304 11.51 -1.78 25.63
CA GLY A 304 12.22 -0.50 25.78
C GLY A 304 12.91 0.04 24.53
N SER A 305 12.90 -0.69 23.39
CA SER A 305 13.50 -0.22 22.14
C SER A 305 12.57 0.68 21.32
N VAL A 306 11.24 0.62 21.55
CA VAL A 306 10.28 1.41 20.80
C VAL A 306 10.38 2.89 21.20
N ARG A 307 10.70 3.73 20.24
CA ARG A 307 10.93 5.18 20.41
C ARG A 307 10.28 5.99 19.28
N VAL A 308 10.12 7.28 19.50
CA VAL A 308 9.60 8.25 18.53
C VAL A 308 10.69 9.30 18.28
N PRO A 309 11.64 9.04 17.37
CA PRO A 309 12.75 9.97 17.12
C PRO A 309 12.30 11.29 16.50
N GLU A 310 11.22 11.28 15.72
CA GLU A 310 10.61 12.48 15.14
C GLU A 310 9.12 12.48 15.43
N LEU A 311 8.63 13.55 16.07
CA LEU A 311 7.22 13.76 16.38
C LEU A 311 6.75 15.07 15.73
N PHE A 312 5.67 15.02 14.95
CA PHE A 312 5.06 16.19 14.28
C PHE A 312 6.01 16.95 13.34
N LYS A 313 6.84 16.24 12.60
CA LYS A 313 7.71 16.85 11.59
C LYS A 313 6.91 17.19 10.33
N VAL A 314 7.03 18.43 9.86
CA VAL A 314 6.49 18.80 8.56
C VAL A 314 7.47 18.38 7.47
N GLU A 315 7.01 17.57 6.54
CA GLU A 315 7.73 17.17 5.34
C GLU A 315 7.06 17.77 4.12
N SER A 316 7.88 18.45 3.30
CA SER A 316 7.41 19.15 2.09
C SER A 316 7.75 18.33 0.85
N TYR A 317 6.72 17.95 0.12
CA TYR A 317 6.80 17.28 -1.17
C TYR A 317 6.49 18.28 -2.30
N ALA A 318 6.50 17.83 -3.54
CA ALA A 318 6.29 18.71 -4.68
C ALA A 318 4.96 19.50 -4.63
N ASN A 319 3.88 18.85 -4.17
CA ASN A 319 2.53 19.40 -4.21
C ASN A 319 1.89 19.63 -2.83
N VAL A 320 2.46 19.08 -1.77
CA VAL A 320 1.86 19.09 -0.43
C VAL A 320 2.91 19.17 0.68
N HIS A 321 2.49 19.69 1.83
CA HIS A 321 3.13 19.51 3.13
C HIS A 321 2.38 18.44 3.91
N HIS A 322 3.09 17.49 4.52
CA HIS A 322 2.54 16.48 5.42
C HIS A 322 3.08 16.63 6.85
N LEU A 323 2.23 16.37 7.83
CA LEU A 323 2.64 16.20 9.22
C LEU A 323 2.95 14.72 9.47
N VAL A 324 4.22 14.41 9.65
CA VAL A 324 4.75 13.03 9.75
C VAL A 324 5.37 12.83 11.12
N SER A 325 5.14 11.66 11.70
CA SER A 325 5.90 11.19 12.87
C SER A 325 6.63 9.91 12.51
N THR A 326 7.75 9.62 13.18
CA THR A 326 8.53 8.40 12.97
C THR A 326 8.50 7.58 14.25
N VAL A 327 8.07 6.32 14.14
CA VAL A 327 8.13 5.34 15.24
C VAL A 327 9.08 4.23 14.85
N GLN A 328 10.07 3.95 15.70
CA GLN A 328 11.09 2.92 15.45
C GLN A 328 11.18 1.96 16.62
N GLY A 329 11.62 0.72 16.34
CA GLY A 329 11.94 -0.28 17.36
C GLY A 329 12.97 -1.27 16.83
N GLU A 330 13.65 -1.98 17.71
CA GLU A 330 14.54 -3.08 17.37
C GLU A 330 13.79 -4.39 17.44
N LEU A 331 13.90 -5.21 16.40
CA LEU A 331 13.26 -6.52 16.34
C LEU A 331 13.68 -7.39 17.53
N ALA A 332 12.72 -8.02 18.21
CA ALA A 332 13.00 -8.91 19.32
C ALA A 332 13.65 -10.21 18.85
N GLU A 333 14.40 -10.86 19.73
CA GLU A 333 14.96 -12.18 19.45
C GLU A 333 13.83 -13.19 19.19
N GLY A 334 13.99 -14.00 18.14
CA GLY A 334 12.98 -14.96 17.72
C GLY A 334 11.81 -14.41 16.93
N CYS A 335 11.72 -13.07 16.73
CA CYS A 335 10.76 -12.43 15.83
C CYS A 335 11.39 -12.14 14.47
N ASP A 336 10.55 -12.12 13.43
CA ASP A 336 10.92 -11.75 12.08
C ASP A 336 10.00 -10.66 11.50
N ALA A 337 10.23 -10.27 10.24
CA ALA A 337 9.43 -9.26 9.56
C ALA A 337 7.94 -9.64 9.44
N LEU A 338 7.62 -10.94 9.34
CA LEU A 338 6.24 -11.42 9.29
C LEU A 338 5.53 -11.28 10.63
N ASP A 339 6.23 -11.43 11.76
CA ASP A 339 5.67 -11.19 13.09
C ASP A 339 5.34 -9.70 13.27
N VAL A 340 6.21 -8.81 12.77
CA VAL A 340 5.94 -7.36 12.77
C VAL A 340 4.72 -7.04 11.92
N LEU A 341 4.68 -7.55 10.68
CA LEU A 341 3.55 -7.33 9.76
C LEU A 341 2.25 -7.82 10.41
N ARG A 342 2.22 -9.05 10.93
CA ARG A 342 1.06 -9.64 11.61
C ARG A 342 0.63 -8.84 12.84
N GLY A 343 1.58 -8.43 13.67
CA GLY A 343 1.32 -7.70 14.92
C GLY A 343 0.71 -6.32 14.73
N CYS A 344 1.03 -5.68 13.60
CA CYS A 344 0.57 -4.34 13.25
C CYS A 344 -0.66 -4.33 12.34
N PHE A 345 -0.94 -5.45 11.67
CA PHE A 345 -1.97 -5.55 10.63
C PHE A 345 -3.41 -5.59 11.18
N PRO A 346 -4.37 -4.93 10.47
CA PRO A 346 -4.16 -3.90 9.48
C PRO A 346 -3.73 -2.58 10.12
N GLY A 347 -3.28 -1.62 9.30
CA GLY A 347 -2.76 -0.34 9.81
C GLY A 347 -3.74 0.40 10.71
N GLY A 348 -3.22 1.02 11.78
CA GLY A 348 -4.03 1.80 12.71
C GLY A 348 -4.62 3.07 12.10
N SER A 349 -3.86 3.73 11.20
CA SER A 349 -4.24 4.99 10.55
C SER A 349 -5.49 4.88 9.68
N ILE A 350 -5.82 3.63 9.21
CA ILE A 350 -6.94 3.34 8.31
C ILE A 350 -8.05 2.50 8.96
N THR A 351 -7.93 2.17 10.23
CA THR A 351 -8.96 1.43 10.99
C THR A 351 -9.60 2.31 12.06
N GLY A 352 -8.92 2.55 13.14
CA GLY A 352 -9.35 3.34 14.28
C GLY A 352 -8.82 2.77 15.60
N ALA A 353 -9.28 3.34 16.70
CA ALA A 353 -8.84 2.99 18.05
C ALA A 353 -10.04 2.81 19.00
N PRO A 354 -10.12 1.71 19.77
CA PRO A 354 -9.30 0.49 19.70
C PRO A 354 -9.50 -0.29 18.39
N LYS A 355 -8.42 -0.84 17.82
CA LYS A 355 -8.39 -1.44 16.47
C LYS A 355 -9.52 -2.46 16.21
N GLN A 356 -9.62 -3.48 17.04
CA GLN A 356 -10.62 -4.55 16.83
C GLN A 356 -12.05 -4.00 16.92
N ARG A 357 -12.34 -3.10 17.85
CA ARG A 357 -13.67 -2.50 17.97
C ARG A 357 -14.02 -1.62 16.76
N ALA A 358 -13.08 -0.79 16.32
CA ALA A 358 -13.24 0.01 15.12
C ALA A 358 -13.53 -0.88 13.89
N MET A 359 -12.81 -1.98 13.72
CA MET A 359 -13.04 -2.92 12.61
C MET A 359 -14.41 -3.61 12.68
N GLN A 360 -14.92 -3.93 13.88
CA GLN A 360 -16.28 -4.44 14.07
C GLN A 360 -17.34 -3.42 13.64
N ILE A 361 -17.13 -2.15 13.98
CA ILE A 361 -18.02 -1.03 13.60
C ILE A 361 -17.97 -0.83 12.08
N ILE A 362 -16.79 -0.83 11.46
CA ILE A 362 -16.60 -0.75 10.01
C ILE A 362 -17.40 -1.86 9.31
N GLU A 363 -17.28 -3.09 9.78
CA GLU A 363 -18.00 -4.25 9.21
C GLU A 363 -19.54 -4.13 9.33
N GLN A 364 -20.03 -3.43 10.34
CA GLN A 364 -21.47 -3.19 10.54
C GLN A 364 -22.03 -2.09 9.64
N LEU A 365 -21.18 -1.12 9.24
CA LEU A 365 -21.63 0.12 8.61
C LEU A 365 -21.28 0.21 7.13
N GLU A 366 -20.15 -0.34 6.70
CA GLU A 366 -19.78 -0.36 5.28
C GLU A 366 -20.55 -1.47 4.55
N PRO A 367 -21.23 -1.17 3.43
CA PRO A 367 -22.03 -2.18 2.71
C PRO A 367 -21.17 -3.32 2.15
N ASN A 368 -19.92 -3.05 1.81
CA ASN A 368 -19.00 -3.99 1.17
C ASN A 368 -17.72 -4.16 1.98
N ARG A 369 -17.16 -5.35 1.95
CA ARG A 369 -15.80 -5.62 2.46
C ARG A 369 -14.78 -4.81 1.69
N ARG A 370 -13.70 -4.46 2.35
CA ARG A 370 -12.64 -3.59 1.80
C ARG A 370 -11.71 -4.30 0.81
N GLY A 371 -11.62 -5.64 0.87
CA GLY A 371 -10.72 -6.38 0.00
C GLY A 371 -9.28 -5.92 0.14
N VAL A 372 -8.65 -5.53 -0.98
CA VAL A 372 -7.26 -5.05 -1.01
C VAL A 372 -7.12 -3.66 -0.37
N TYR A 373 -8.15 -2.82 -0.47
CA TYR A 373 -8.14 -1.48 0.14
C TYR A 373 -7.90 -1.53 1.65
N CYS A 374 -7.03 -0.67 2.17
CA CYS A 374 -6.60 -0.67 3.57
C CYS A 374 -5.82 -1.93 4.01
N GLY A 375 -5.40 -2.77 3.08
CA GLY A 375 -4.40 -3.80 3.28
C GLY A 375 -2.98 -3.25 3.13
N ALA A 376 -2.06 -4.11 2.72
CA ALA A 376 -0.67 -3.76 2.43
C ALA A 376 -0.22 -4.35 1.09
N ILE A 377 0.64 -3.62 0.37
CA ILE A 377 1.44 -4.13 -0.75
C ILE A 377 2.89 -3.93 -0.38
N GLY A 378 3.74 -4.91 -0.68
CA GLY A 378 5.16 -4.82 -0.41
C GLY A 378 5.88 -6.12 -0.62
N TYR A 379 7.04 -6.23 0.03
CA TYR A 379 7.88 -7.43 -0.04
C TYR A 379 8.43 -7.83 1.33
N VAL A 380 8.77 -9.11 1.45
CA VAL A 380 9.65 -9.66 2.49
C VAL A 380 10.76 -10.40 1.76
N GLY A 381 11.98 -9.87 1.82
CA GLY A 381 13.14 -10.42 1.15
C GLY A 381 13.61 -11.75 1.76
N PHE A 382 14.30 -12.57 0.98
CA PHE A 382 14.99 -13.74 1.52
C PHE A 382 16.03 -13.39 2.59
N ASP A 383 16.47 -12.13 2.64
CA ASP A 383 17.37 -11.57 3.64
C ASP A 383 16.68 -11.12 4.93
N GLY A 384 15.35 -11.28 5.01
CA GLY A 384 14.54 -10.88 6.16
C GLY A 384 14.19 -9.38 6.22
N ASN A 385 14.66 -8.57 5.27
CA ASN A 385 14.23 -7.19 5.14
C ASN A 385 12.82 -7.11 4.54
N MET A 386 12.08 -6.07 4.89
CA MET A 386 10.69 -5.84 4.45
C MET A 386 10.45 -4.36 4.20
N ASP A 387 9.67 -4.04 3.19
CA ASP A 387 9.01 -2.73 3.06
C ASP A 387 7.60 -2.91 2.51
N SER A 388 6.64 -2.17 3.06
CA SER A 388 5.23 -2.26 2.69
C SER A 388 4.54 -0.92 2.81
N ASN A 389 3.52 -0.71 1.97
CA ASN A 389 2.65 0.45 2.00
C ASN A 389 1.31 0.15 2.68
N ILE A 390 0.56 1.20 3.01
CA ILE A 390 -0.90 1.12 3.24
C ILE A 390 -1.59 1.23 1.89
N VAL A 391 -2.48 0.29 1.55
CA VAL A 391 -3.20 0.31 0.27
C VAL A 391 -4.34 1.31 0.32
N ILE A 392 -4.02 2.56 -0.02
CA ILE A 392 -4.94 3.68 -0.21
C ILE A 392 -4.68 4.34 -1.56
N ARG A 393 -5.58 5.17 -2.05
CA ARG A 393 -5.50 5.76 -3.40
C ARG A 393 -5.24 4.71 -4.47
N THR A 394 -5.98 3.62 -4.39
CA THR A 394 -5.76 2.42 -5.17
C THR A 394 -7.02 2.04 -5.93
N LEU A 395 -6.83 1.63 -7.20
CA LEU A 395 -7.88 1.00 -7.97
C LEU A 395 -7.56 -0.50 -8.10
N VAL A 396 -8.61 -1.31 -8.06
CA VAL A 396 -8.57 -2.75 -8.25
C VAL A 396 -9.41 -3.08 -9.48
N TYR A 397 -8.78 -3.63 -10.51
CA TYR A 397 -9.46 -4.10 -11.72
C TYR A 397 -9.54 -5.61 -11.69
N ALA A 398 -10.75 -6.14 -11.61
CA ALA A 398 -11.03 -7.56 -11.55
C ALA A 398 -12.44 -7.84 -12.07
N GLN A 399 -12.63 -8.95 -12.81
CA GLN A 399 -13.95 -9.40 -13.28
C GLN A 399 -14.68 -8.31 -14.09
N ASP A 400 -13.97 -7.66 -15.01
CA ASP A 400 -14.48 -6.58 -15.88
C ASP A 400 -15.07 -5.38 -15.12
N GLU A 401 -14.70 -5.20 -13.85
CA GLU A 401 -15.07 -4.05 -13.03
C GLU A 401 -13.83 -3.44 -12.38
N ILE A 402 -13.72 -2.12 -12.44
CA ILE A 402 -12.70 -1.34 -11.72
C ILE A 402 -13.33 -0.67 -10.50
N ARG A 403 -12.65 -0.79 -9.35
CA ARG A 403 -13.13 -0.31 -8.05
C ARG A 403 -12.06 0.53 -7.37
N CYS A 404 -12.50 1.54 -6.64
CA CYS A 404 -11.63 2.28 -5.72
C CYS A 404 -12.41 2.68 -4.47
N TRP A 405 -11.67 2.96 -3.40
CA TRP A 405 -12.24 3.37 -2.12
C TRP A 405 -11.56 4.64 -1.62
N ALA A 406 -12.30 5.41 -0.86
CA ALA A 406 -11.76 6.49 -0.08
C ALA A 406 -12.53 6.68 1.21
N GLY A 407 -11.84 7.01 2.30
CA GLY A 407 -12.41 7.16 3.62
C GLY A 407 -11.67 8.18 4.47
N GLY A 408 -12.28 8.54 5.58
CA GLY A 408 -11.74 9.42 6.60
C GLY A 408 -11.90 8.87 8.00
N GLY A 409 -11.05 9.32 8.93
CA GLY A 409 -11.12 8.96 10.34
C GLY A 409 -12.11 9.85 11.08
N ILE A 410 -13.27 9.32 11.45
CA ILE A 410 -14.29 10.04 12.20
C ILE A 410 -13.94 10.02 13.67
N VAL A 411 -13.87 11.20 14.29
CA VAL A 411 -13.64 11.46 15.71
C VAL A 411 -14.81 12.27 16.30
N ALA A 412 -14.80 12.51 17.61
CA ALA A 412 -15.92 13.11 18.32
C ALA A 412 -16.33 14.52 17.82
N ASP A 413 -15.37 15.32 17.36
CA ASP A 413 -15.58 16.69 16.83
C ASP A 413 -15.74 16.74 15.30
N SER A 414 -15.76 15.59 14.61
CA SER A 414 -15.97 15.49 13.16
C SER A 414 -17.35 16.00 12.75
N GLN A 415 -17.40 16.66 11.58
CA GLN A 415 -18.63 17.17 10.96
C GLN A 415 -18.97 16.33 9.73
N CYS A 416 -20.19 15.85 9.63
CA CYS A 416 -20.61 14.91 8.57
C CYS A 416 -20.32 15.42 7.15
N ASP A 417 -20.62 16.70 6.87
CA ASP A 417 -20.41 17.29 5.54
C ASP A 417 -18.92 17.38 5.18
N ALA A 418 -18.08 17.72 6.16
CA ALA A 418 -16.64 17.80 5.97
C ALA A 418 -16.03 16.41 5.72
N GLU A 419 -16.40 15.41 6.51
CA GLU A 419 -15.90 14.03 6.36
C GLU A 419 -16.37 13.42 5.02
N TYR A 420 -17.62 13.65 4.61
CA TYR A 420 -18.10 13.21 3.31
C TYR A 420 -17.31 13.85 2.17
N GLN A 421 -17.09 15.18 2.22
CA GLN A 421 -16.29 15.88 1.21
C GLN A 421 -14.85 15.37 1.18
N GLU A 422 -14.25 15.12 2.34
CA GLU A 422 -12.90 14.57 2.44
C GLU A 422 -12.77 13.22 1.71
N THR A 423 -13.80 12.35 1.77
CA THR A 423 -13.77 11.10 1.00
C THR A 423 -13.73 11.34 -0.52
N LEU A 424 -14.48 12.34 -1.01
CA LEU A 424 -14.48 12.70 -2.44
C LEU A 424 -13.14 13.32 -2.86
N ASP A 425 -12.56 14.17 -2.02
CA ASP A 425 -11.26 14.80 -2.27
C ASP A 425 -10.14 13.72 -2.33
N LYS A 426 -10.18 12.75 -1.44
CA LYS A 426 -9.25 11.60 -1.45
C LYS A 426 -9.45 10.67 -2.65
N ALA A 427 -10.67 10.57 -3.17
CA ALA A 427 -10.98 9.80 -4.38
C ALA A 427 -10.68 10.56 -5.68
N SER A 428 -10.44 11.86 -5.63
CA SER A 428 -10.46 12.77 -6.79
C SER A 428 -9.58 12.32 -7.96
N ALA A 429 -8.34 11.93 -7.71
CA ALA A 429 -7.42 11.47 -8.75
C ALA A 429 -7.88 10.17 -9.41
N MET A 430 -8.42 9.23 -8.62
CA MET A 430 -8.97 7.96 -9.12
C MET A 430 -10.24 8.19 -9.94
N LEU A 431 -11.14 9.04 -9.45
CA LEU A 431 -12.35 9.41 -10.17
C LEU A 431 -12.03 10.19 -11.45
N ALA A 432 -11.02 11.07 -11.43
CA ALA A 432 -10.55 11.77 -12.63
C ALA A 432 -10.01 10.77 -13.67
N LEU A 433 -9.25 9.75 -13.24
CA LEU A 433 -8.79 8.69 -14.13
C LEU A 433 -9.97 7.96 -14.78
N LEU A 434 -10.99 7.56 -13.99
CA LEU A 434 -12.15 6.85 -14.52
C LEU A 434 -12.93 7.70 -15.54
N ARG A 435 -13.09 9.01 -15.28
CA ARG A 435 -13.72 9.96 -16.24
C ARG A 435 -12.93 10.08 -17.53
N LEU A 436 -11.59 10.13 -17.49
CA LEU A 436 -10.75 10.18 -18.69
C LEU A 436 -10.99 8.98 -19.62
N TYR A 437 -11.35 7.84 -19.05
CA TYR A 437 -11.59 6.59 -19.79
C TYR A 437 -13.06 6.30 -20.11
N SER A 438 -14.02 7.02 -19.51
CA SER A 438 -15.45 6.90 -19.83
C SER A 438 -15.88 7.77 -21.02
N GLY A 439 -15.02 8.68 -21.47
CA GLY A 439 -15.37 9.64 -22.51
C GLY A 439 -16.40 10.69 -22.06
N GLU A 440 -16.73 10.74 -20.78
CA GLU A 440 -17.56 11.82 -20.20
C GLU A 440 -16.67 13.08 -20.06
N SER A 441 -16.96 14.08 -20.92
CA SER A 441 -16.34 15.42 -20.89
C SER A 441 -16.95 16.31 -19.84
#